data_1a7ca2f0775144a983b7f792f23399ab
#
_entry.id   1a7ca2f0775144a983b7f792f23399ab
#
_cell.length_a   1.000
_cell.length_b   1.000
_cell.length_c   1.000
_cell.angle_alpha   90.00
_cell.angle_beta   90.00
_cell.angle_gamma   90.00
#
_symmetry.space_group_name_H-M   'P 1'
#
loop_
_entity.id
_entity.type
_entity.pdbx_description
1 polymer ?
#
loop_
_entity_poly.entity_id
_entity_poly.type
_entity_poly.pdbx_seq_one_letter_code
_entity_poly.pdbx_strand_id
1 'polypeptide(L)'
;VLKERGGHVKVITHSENNEAGLSPHFCDTEIIVNTSPVGMFPNCDGAPVDLRRFCSLYAAVDLIYNPRRTDFILEAADMGILCSGGLPMLAAQAVRSDEIFFGRKRSGDIIEAIIEHIEQQTANVVLVGMPGCGKTTVGKLVAKRSVRRFIDIDEMIESSAKKSIPDIFSEVGESGFR
;
A
#
# COMPACT_ATOMS: atom_id res chain seq x y z
N VAL A 1 25.80 -1.12 9.37
CA VAL A 1 26.00 -1.78 8.06
C VAL A 1 26.16 -0.76 6.94
N LEU A 2 25.22 0.21 6.76
CA LEU A 2 25.37 1.23 5.71
C LEU A 2 26.57 2.15 5.95
N LYS A 3 26.81 2.60 7.19
CA LYS A 3 27.99 3.41 7.55
C LYS A 3 29.29 2.63 7.36
N GLU A 4 29.33 1.34 7.63
CA GLU A 4 30.50 0.47 7.43
C GLU A 4 30.87 0.30 5.95
N ARG A 5 29.90 0.52 5.04
CA ARG A 5 30.09 0.47 3.58
C ARG A 5 30.27 1.85 2.94
N GLY A 6 30.51 2.88 3.73
CA GLY A 6 30.73 4.25 3.26
C GLY A 6 29.46 5.05 2.98
N GLY A 7 28.29 4.50 3.31
CA GLY A 7 27.01 5.22 3.16
C GLY A 7 26.79 6.26 4.26
N HIS A 8 26.26 7.42 3.89
CA HIS A 8 25.82 8.43 4.83
C HIS A 8 24.33 8.23 5.15
N VAL A 9 24.00 8.07 6.45
CA VAL A 9 22.61 7.92 6.91
C VAL A 9 22.25 9.11 7.76
N LYS A 10 21.20 9.83 7.36
CA LYS A 10 20.56 10.88 8.15
C LYS A 10 19.20 10.37 8.63
N VAL A 11 18.97 10.48 9.92
CA VAL A 11 17.65 10.23 10.52
C VAL A 11 16.95 11.57 10.66
N ILE A 12 15.76 11.69 10.07
CA ILE A 12 14.88 12.86 10.19
C ILE A 12 13.77 12.49 11.16
N THR A 13 13.67 13.20 12.26
CA THR A 13 12.61 13.00 13.26
C THR A 13 11.33 13.72 12.85
N HIS A 14 10.20 13.40 13.48
CA HIS A 14 8.92 14.06 13.19
C HIS A 14 8.99 15.59 13.35
N SER A 15 9.74 16.09 14.33
CA SER A 15 9.93 17.53 14.53
C SER A 15 10.79 18.21 13.46
N GLU A 16 11.66 17.45 12.78
CA GLU A 16 12.51 17.90 11.68
C GLU A 16 11.89 17.65 10.31
N ASN A 17 10.76 16.95 10.23
CA ASN A 17 10.04 16.68 8.99
C ASN A 17 9.24 17.91 8.55
N ASN A 18 9.96 18.99 8.27
CA ASN A 18 9.46 20.25 7.75
C ASN A 18 10.42 20.76 6.69
N GLU A 19 10.05 21.84 6.01
CA GLU A 19 10.85 22.38 4.92
C GLU A 19 12.28 22.75 5.33
N ALA A 20 12.46 23.33 6.49
CA ALA A 20 13.78 23.75 6.99
C ALA A 20 14.69 22.54 7.30
N GLY A 21 14.12 21.44 7.81
CA GLY A 21 14.88 20.22 8.12
C GLY A 21 15.20 19.38 6.89
N LEU A 22 14.32 19.39 5.87
CA LEU A 22 14.45 18.58 4.66
C LEU A 22 15.23 19.27 3.54
N SER A 23 15.10 20.60 3.37
CA SER A 23 15.68 21.33 2.24
C SER A 23 17.19 21.14 2.04
N PRO A 24 18.03 21.02 3.09
CA PRO A 24 19.45 20.73 2.91
C PRO A 24 19.74 19.38 2.24
N HIS A 25 18.76 18.48 2.21
CA HIS A 25 18.92 17.10 1.76
C HIS A 25 18.25 16.81 0.40
N PHE A 26 17.54 17.79 -0.21
CA PHE A 26 16.80 17.55 -1.44
C PHE A 26 17.66 17.10 -2.63
N CYS A 27 18.90 17.55 -2.72
CA CYS A 27 19.78 17.21 -3.85
C CYS A 27 20.80 16.10 -3.53
N ASP A 28 20.98 15.75 -2.27
CA ASP A 28 22.00 14.77 -1.84
C ASP A 28 21.40 13.42 -1.46
N THR A 29 20.06 13.32 -1.43
CA THR A 29 19.37 12.10 -1.02
C THR A 29 19.12 11.20 -2.21
N GLU A 30 19.70 10.00 -2.18
CA GLU A 30 19.50 8.96 -3.18
C GLU A 30 18.41 7.94 -2.77
N ILE A 31 18.27 7.69 -1.47
CA ILE A 31 17.31 6.69 -0.95
C ILE A 31 16.55 7.29 0.23
N ILE A 32 15.24 7.17 0.21
CA ILE A 32 14.37 7.52 1.35
C ILE A 32 13.74 6.25 1.92
N VAL A 33 13.78 6.12 3.24
CA VAL A 33 13.14 5.01 3.95
C VAL A 33 12.12 5.58 4.93
N ASN A 34 10.84 5.32 4.69
CA ASN A 34 9.78 5.65 5.64
C ASN A 34 9.76 4.61 6.78
N THR A 35 10.07 5.05 7.97
CA THR A 35 9.97 4.26 9.20
C THR A 35 8.90 4.81 10.15
N SER A 36 8.11 5.78 9.69
CA SER A 36 7.01 6.38 10.43
C SER A 36 5.69 5.64 10.16
N PRO A 37 4.66 5.84 10.97
CA PRO A 37 3.34 5.26 10.75
C PRO A 37 2.48 6.02 9.72
N VAL A 38 3.01 7.06 9.06
CA VAL A 38 2.26 7.87 8.09
C VAL A 38 1.92 7.03 6.87
N GLY A 39 0.63 6.91 6.56
CA GLY A 39 0.11 6.06 5.49
C GLY A 39 -0.27 4.64 5.94
N MET A 40 -0.13 4.30 7.24
CA MET A 40 -0.50 3.00 7.80
C MET A 40 -1.99 2.96 8.18
N PHE A 41 -2.64 1.82 7.92
CA PHE A 41 -4.01 1.58 8.39
C PHE A 41 -4.15 1.84 9.92
N PRO A 42 -5.24 2.49 10.41
CA PRO A 42 -6.44 2.89 9.68
C PRO A 42 -6.33 4.24 8.93
N ASN A 43 -5.31 5.05 9.18
CA ASN A 43 -5.14 6.38 8.60
C ASN A 43 -4.22 6.30 7.38
N CYS A 44 -4.75 5.74 6.28
CA CYS A 44 -3.96 5.44 5.09
C CYS A 44 -3.59 6.65 4.24
N ASP A 45 -4.16 7.81 4.52
CA ASP A 45 -3.96 9.01 3.72
C ASP A 45 -2.62 9.70 4.00
N GLY A 46 -1.99 10.20 2.94
CA GLY A 46 -0.79 11.01 2.99
C GLY A 46 0.51 10.26 2.94
N ALA A 47 1.56 11.00 2.57
CA ALA A 47 2.94 10.54 2.52
C ALA A 47 3.79 11.29 3.57
N PRO A 48 4.87 10.66 4.08
CA PRO A 48 5.74 11.31 5.07
C PRO A 48 6.48 12.52 4.50
N VAL A 49 6.75 12.54 3.20
CA VAL A 49 7.43 13.60 2.46
C VAL A 49 6.93 13.63 1.02
N ASP A 50 7.03 14.78 0.36
CA ASP A 50 6.82 14.93 -1.09
C ASP A 50 8.10 14.53 -1.82
N LEU A 51 8.07 13.38 -2.51
CA LEU A 51 9.24 12.81 -3.19
C LEU A 51 9.72 13.67 -4.37
N ARG A 52 8.85 14.46 -5.00
CA ARG A 52 9.17 15.31 -6.15
C ARG A 52 10.18 16.40 -5.83
N ARG A 53 10.38 16.68 -4.54
CA ARG A 53 11.35 17.67 -4.07
C ARG A 53 12.79 17.17 -4.06
N PHE A 54 13.01 15.85 -4.22
CA PHE A 54 14.32 15.23 -4.15
C PHE A 54 14.90 15.00 -5.55
N CYS A 55 15.93 15.75 -5.91
CA CYS A 55 16.48 15.78 -7.27
C CYS A 55 17.26 14.51 -7.67
N SER A 56 17.86 13.83 -6.69
CA SER A 56 18.76 12.69 -6.91
C SER A 56 18.16 11.37 -6.44
N LEU A 57 16.85 11.33 -6.17
CA LEU A 57 16.21 10.16 -5.58
C LEU A 57 16.23 8.97 -6.55
N TYR A 58 16.84 7.87 -6.10
CA TYR A 58 16.95 6.62 -6.83
C TYR A 58 15.99 5.56 -6.32
N ALA A 59 15.73 5.51 -5.00
CA ALA A 59 14.85 4.53 -4.40
C ALA A 59 14.03 5.06 -3.22
N ALA A 60 12.84 4.51 -3.04
CA ALA A 60 11.97 4.74 -1.91
C ALA A 60 11.56 3.40 -1.26
N VAL A 61 11.73 3.29 0.03
CA VAL A 61 11.38 2.10 0.80
C VAL A 61 10.40 2.48 1.91
N ASP A 62 9.31 1.74 2.02
CA ASP A 62 8.34 1.91 3.10
C ASP A 62 8.34 0.68 4.00
N LEU A 63 8.40 0.85 5.31
CA LEU A 63 8.26 -0.28 6.24
C LEU A 63 6.80 -0.67 6.47
N ILE A 64 5.85 0.10 5.98
CA ILE A 64 4.43 -0.19 6.07
C ILE A 64 4.10 -1.33 5.11
N TYR A 65 3.37 -2.33 5.61
CA TYR A 65 2.88 -3.47 4.84
C TYR A 65 1.35 -3.50 4.71
N ASN A 66 0.65 -2.68 5.49
CA ASN A 66 -0.81 -2.52 5.41
C ASN A 66 -1.19 -1.03 5.47
N PRO A 67 -1.64 -0.44 4.37
CA PRO A 67 -1.90 -1.03 3.04
C PRO A 67 -0.60 -1.47 2.33
N ARG A 68 -0.74 -2.32 1.32
CA ARG A 68 0.39 -2.77 0.49
C ARG A 68 1.06 -1.65 -0.30
N ARG A 69 0.27 -0.68 -0.72
CA ARG A 69 0.70 0.52 -1.45
C ARG A 69 0.22 1.73 -0.69
N THR A 70 1.12 2.36 0.01
CA THR A 70 0.90 3.68 0.61
C THR A 70 1.00 4.76 -0.46
N ASP A 71 0.48 5.96 -0.19
CA ASP A 71 0.64 7.10 -1.10
C ASP A 71 2.11 7.37 -1.42
N PHE A 72 3.00 7.17 -0.45
CA PHE A 72 4.45 7.28 -0.60
C PHE A 72 5.01 6.30 -1.67
N ILE A 73 4.58 5.04 -1.66
CA ILE A 73 4.99 4.03 -2.66
C ILE A 73 4.33 4.28 -4.01
N LEU A 74 3.08 4.75 -4.04
CA LEU A 74 2.39 5.11 -5.28
C LEU A 74 3.08 6.30 -5.97
N GLU A 75 3.42 7.35 -5.22
CA GLU A 75 4.15 8.49 -5.75
C GLU A 75 5.52 8.09 -6.30
N ALA A 76 6.27 7.24 -5.59
CA ALA A 76 7.54 6.71 -6.06
C ALA A 76 7.40 5.94 -7.39
N ALA A 77 6.37 5.09 -7.50
CA ALA A 77 6.09 4.34 -8.71
C ALA A 77 5.71 5.26 -9.89
N ASP A 78 4.89 6.28 -9.64
CA ASP A 78 4.51 7.27 -10.66
C ASP A 78 5.70 8.10 -11.17
N MET A 79 6.69 8.33 -10.32
CA MET A 79 7.96 8.97 -10.68
C MET A 79 8.94 8.02 -11.38
N GLY A 80 8.65 6.72 -11.47
CA GLY A 80 9.50 5.71 -12.10
C GLY A 80 10.75 5.36 -11.30
N ILE A 81 10.82 5.67 -10.00
CA ILE A 81 11.92 5.30 -9.13
C ILE A 81 11.70 3.93 -8.50
N LEU A 82 12.79 3.26 -8.12
CA LEU A 82 12.69 1.96 -7.47
C LEU A 82 11.95 2.08 -6.14
N CYS A 83 10.96 1.22 -5.90
CA CYS A 83 10.22 1.28 -4.65
C CYS A 83 9.88 -0.11 -4.11
N SER A 84 9.81 -0.21 -2.77
CA SER A 84 9.44 -1.42 -2.07
C SER A 84 8.64 -1.09 -0.82
N GLY A 85 7.51 -1.77 -0.62
CA GLY A 85 6.76 -1.72 0.65
C GLY A 85 7.31 -2.68 1.70
N GLY A 86 6.69 -2.73 2.88
CA GLY A 86 7.18 -3.47 4.05
C GLY A 86 6.93 -4.98 4.02
N LEU A 87 6.14 -5.51 3.08
CA LEU A 87 5.80 -6.94 3.06
C LEU A 87 7.01 -7.87 2.88
N PRO A 88 7.98 -7.58 1.99
CA PRO A 88 9.20 -8.38 1.88
C PRO A 88 10.01 -8.43 3.18
N MET A 89 10.10 -7.30 3.89
CA MET A 89 10.78 -7.23 5.18
C MET A 89 10.05 -8.07 6.23
N LEU A 90 8.71 -8.00 6.28
CA LEU A 90 7.89 -8.77 7.20
C LEU A 90 8.07 -10.28 6.97
N ALA A 91 8.05 -10.74 5.72
CA ALA A 91 8.28 -12.15 5.37
C ALA A 91 9.71 -12.60 5.73
N ALA A 92 10.71 -11.80 5.39
CA ALA A 92 12.10 -12.12 5.66
C ALA A 92 12.40 -12.21 7.18
N GLN A 93 11.86 -11.30 7.99
CA GLN A 93 12.05 -11.36 9.45
C GLN A 93 11.37 -12.58 10.06
N ALA A 94 10.19 -12.99 9.56
CA ALA A 94 9.50 -14.18 10.04
C ALA A 94 10.29 -15.44 9.73
N VAL A 95 10.82 -15.58 8.52
CA VAL A 95 11.68 -16.69 8.12
C VAL A 95 12.96 -16.71 8.97
N ARG A 96 13.57 -15.55 9.18
CA ARG A 96 14.80 -15.47 10.00
C ARG A 96 14.55 -15.84 11.46
N SER A 97 13.43 -15.45 12.01
CA SER A 97 13.02 -15.86 13.37
C SER A 97 12.84 -17.37 13.48
N ASP A 98 12.14 -17.97 12.50
CA ASP A 98 11.96 -19.44 12.43
C ASP A 98 13.32 -20.18 12.33
N GLU A 99 14.25 -19.68 11.51
CA GLU A 99 15.60 -20.25 11.40
C GLU A 99 16.34 -20.25 12.74
N ILE A 100 16.24 -19.15 13.49
CA ILE A 100 16.90 -19.00 14.80
C ILE A 100 16.25 -19.95 15.83
N PHE A 101 14.92 -19.99 15.88
CA PHE A 101 14.22 -20.83 16.86
C PHE A 101 14.45 -22.33 16.63
N PHE A 102 14.50 -22.77 15.37
CA PHE A 102 14.63 -24.18 15.04
C PHE A 102 16.05 -24.61 14.67
N GLY A 103 17.02 -23.70 14.66
CA GLY A 103 18.44 -23.99 14.38
C GLY A 103 18.69 -24.52 12.96
N ARG A 104 17.82 -24.20 11.99
CA ARG A 104 17.92 -24.71 10.61
C ARG A 104 17.68 -23.60 9.60
N LYS A 105 18.43 -23.61 8.51
CA LYS A 105 18.20 -22.69 7.39
C LYS A 105 16.99 -23.12 6.56
N ARG A 106 16.27 -22.14 6.06
CA ARG A 106 15.18 -22.33 5.09
C ARG A 106 15.69 -22.19 3.66
N SER A 107 14.93 -22.70 2.70
CA SER A 107 15.18 -22.50 1.28
C SER A 107 15.04 -21.00 0.92
N GLY A 108 15.85 -20.51 -0.01
CA GLY A 108 15.87 -19.08 -0.38
C GLY A 108 14.57 -18.58 -1.02
N ASP A 109 13.81 -19.48 -1.66
CA ASP A 109 12.54 -19.20 -2.34
C ASP A 109 11.33 -19.11 -1.39
N ILE A 110 11.50 -19.46 -0.11
CA ILE A 110 10.37 -19.46 0.84
C ILE A 110 9.85 -18.07 1.12
N ILE A 111 10.70 -17.05 1.05
CA ILE A 111 10.29 -15.66 1.28
C ILE A 111 9.34 -15.22 0.17
N GLU A 112 9.71 -15.46 -1.08
CA GLU A 112 8.87 -15.16 -2.25
C GLU A 112 7.54 -15.93 -2.20
N ALA A 113 7.57 -17.20 -1.85
CA ALA A 113 6.35 -18.01 -1.70
C ALA A 113 5.42 -17.48 -0.60
N ILE A 114 5.96 -16.99 0.52
CA ILE A 114 5.18 -16.36 1.59
C ILE A 114 4.56 -15.05 1.09
N ILE A 115 5.34 -14.22 0.39
CA ILE A 115 4.86 -12.96 -0.16
C ILE A 115 3.71 -13.23 -1.12
N GLU A 116 3.89 -14.10 -2.10
CA GLU A 116 2.86 -14.46 -3.07
C GLU A 116 1.59 -15.00 -2.39
N HIS A 117 1.76 -15.85 -1.38
CA HIS A 117 0.62 -16.37 -0.62
C HIS A 117 -0.17 -15.25 0.08
N ILE A 118 0.51 -14.35 0.78
CA ILE A 118 -0.12 -13.22 1.46
C ILE A 118 -0.81 -12.30 0.42
N GLU A 119 -0.17 -12.04 -0.71
CA GLU A 119 -0.73 -11.24 -1.78
C GLU A 119 -2.02 -11.85 -2.35
N GLN A 120 -2.03 -13.14 -2.59
CA GLN A 120 -3.22 -13.86 -3.05
C GLN A 120 -4.35 -13.83 -2.02
N GLN A 121 -4.03 -13.91 -0.71
CA GLN A 121 -5.04 -13.86 0.36
C GLN A 121 -5.63 -12.46 0.56
N THR A 122 -4.82 -11.42 0.39
CA THR A 122 -5.22 -10.04 0.68
C THR A 122 -5.70 -9.26 -0.56
N ALA A 123 -5.46 -9.76 -1.77
CA ALA A 123 -5.90 -9.07 -2.99
C ALA A 123 -7.43 -8.99 -3.09
N ASN A 124 -7.95 -7.80 -3.33
CA ASN A 124 -9.36 -7.61 -3.65
C ASN A 124 -9.59 -7.72 -5.15
N VAL A 125 -10.70 -8.34 -5.54
CA VAL A 125 -11.12 -8.41 -6.94
C VAL A 125 -12.24 -7.39 -7.14
N VAL A 126 -11.98 -6.35 -7.92
CA VAL A 126 -12.94 -5.30 -8.26
C VAL A 126 -13.42 -5.52 -9.70
N LEU A 127 -14.73 -5.65 -9.88
CA LEU A 127 -15.34 -5.79 -11.20
C LEU A 127 -15.90 -4.43 -11.65
N VAL A 128 -15.36 -3.91 -12.73
CA VAL A 128 -15.78 -2.64 -13.33
C VAL A 128 -16.37 -2.92 -14.71
N GLY A 129 -17.40 -2.20 -15.10
CA GLY A 129 -18.01 -2.34 -16.43
C GLY A 129 -19.42 -1.72 -16.50
N MET A 130 -19.98 -1.67 -17.70
CA MET A 130 -21.27 -1.07 -17.97
C MET A 130 -22.43 -1.78 -17.24
N PRO A 131 -23.55 -1.07 -16.96
CA PRO A 131 -24.76 -1.72 -16.46
C PRO A 131 -25.19 -2.90 -17.35
N GLY A 132 -25.63 -4.00 -16.72
CA GLY A 132 -26.13 -5.17 -17.44
C GLY A 132 -25.06 -6.10 -18.03
N CYS A 133 -23.75 -5.81 -17.95
CA CYS A 133 -22.67 -6.66 -18.50
C CYS A 133 -22.37 -7.93 -17.68
N GLY A 134 -23.16 -8.24 -16.65
CA GLY A 134 -23.03 -9.49 -15.89
C GLY A 134 -22.05 -9.43 -14.69
N LYS A 135 -21.60 -8.24 -14.25
CA LYS A 135 -20.68 -8.08 -13.10
C LYS A 135 -21.13 -8.85 -11.85
N THR A 136 -22.40 -8.68 -11.45
CA THR A 136 -22.96 -9.34 -10.26
C THR A 136 -22.94 -10.87 -10.39
N THR A 137 -23.27 -11.40 -11.56
CA THR A 137 -23.25 -12.84 -11.81
C THR A 137 -21.84 -13.41 -11.73
N VAL A 138 -20.88 -12.78 -12.44
CA VAL A 138 -19.47 -13.18 -12.43
C VAL A 138 -18.88 -12.98 -11.03
N GLY A 139 -19.18 -11.88 -10.36
CA GLY A 139 -18.70 -11.57 -9.02
C GLY A 139 -19.11 -12.61 -7.99
N LYS A 140 -20.39 -13.02 -8.00
CA LYS A 140 -20.88 -14.10 -7.12
C LYS A 140 -20.18 -15.43 -7.37
N LEU A 141 -19.92 -15.77 -8.64
CA LEU A 141 -19.20 -17.00 -9.01
C LEU A 141 -17.72 -16.96 -8.56
N VAL A 142 -17.04 -15.84 -8.80
CA VAL A 142 -15.65 -15.63 -8.35
C VAL A 142 -15.57 -15.71 -6.82
N ALA A 143 -16.44 -15.01 -6.11
CA ALA A 143 -16.50 -15.01 -4.66
C ALA A 143 -16.68 -16.42 -4.10
N LYS A 144 -17.59 -17.20 -4.67
CA LYS A 144 -17.82 -18.59 -4.28
C LYS A 144 -16.60 -19.48 -4.51
N ARG A 145 -15.91 -19.35 -5.66
CA ARG A 145 -14.71 -20.15 -5.99
C ARG A 145 -13.49 -19.77 -5.15
N SER A 146 -13.33 -18.50 -4.84
CA SER A 146 -12.20 -18.00 -4.04
C SER A 146 -12.46 -17.98 -2.53
N VAL A 147 -13.64 -18.47 -2.09
CA VAL A 147 -14.08 -18.44 -0.68
C VAL A 147 -14.01 -17.02 -0.10
N ARG A 148 -14.45 -16.03 -0.88
CA ARG A 148 -14.43 -14.61 -0.50
C ARG A 148 -15.85 -14.06 -0.38
N ARG A 149 -16.00 -12.98 0.37
CA ARG A 149 -17.26 -12.26 0.45
C ARG A 149 -17.51 -11.51 -0.88
N PHE A 150 -18.71 -11.64 -1.41
CA PHE A 150 -19.19 -10.77 -2.48
C PHE A 150 -19.82 -9.50 -1.87
N ILE A 151 -19.47 -8.36 -2.40
CA ILE A 151 -20.06 -7.07 -2.02
C ILE A 151 -20.53 -6.41 -3.30
N ASP A 152 -21.82 -6.06 -3.37
CA ASP A 152 -22.38 -5.18 -4.39
C ASP A 152 -22.42 -3.76 -3.83
N ILE A 153 -21.74 -2.84 -4.49
CA ILE A 153 -21.62 -1.45 -4.00
C ILE A 153 -22.99 -0.78 -4.05
N ASP A 154 -23.80 -1.06 -5.08
CA ASP A 154 -25.11 -0.47 -5.24
C ASP A 154 -26.03 -0.90 -4.08
N GLU A 155 -26.07 -2.20 -3.76
CA GLU A 155 -26.81 -2.71 -2.60
C GLU A 155 -26.31 -2.11 -1.27
N MET A 156 -25.02 -1.88 -1.14
CA MET A 156 -24.44 -1.29 0.06
C MET A 156 -24.81 0.19 0.23
N ILE A 157 -24.80 0.95 -0.87
CA ILE A 157 -25.21 2.36 -0.88
C ILE A 157 -26.69 2.49 -0.50
N GLU A 158 -27.58 1.72 -1.15
CA GLU A 158 -29.01 1.73 -0.85
C GLU A 158 -29.31 1.36 0.61
N SER A 159 -28.60 0.36 1.13
CA SER A 159 -28.75 -0.08 2.53
C SER A 159 -28.28 0.99 3.52
N SER A 160 -27.18 1.68 3.22
CA SER A 160 -26.65 2.77 4.06
C SER A 160 -27.52 4.01 4.02
N ALA A 161 -27.98 4.40 2.84
CA ALA A 161 -28.82 5.58 2.65
C ALA A 161 -30.29 5.33 3.02
N LYS A 162 -30.72 4.05 3.13
CA LYS A 162 -32.11 3.62 3.27
C LYS A 162 -33.05 4.19 2.19
N LYS A 163 -32.51 4.36 0.98
CA LYS A 163 -33.16 4.91 -0.20
C LYS A 163 -32.65 4.22 -1.43
N SER A 164 -33.47 4.16 -2.47
CA SER A 164 -33.02 3.64 -3.77
C SER A 164 -32.02 4.60 -4.44
N ILE A 165 -31.12 4.08 -5.27
CA ILE A 165 -30.17 4.90 -6.04
C ILE A 165 -30.90 5.97 -6.88
N PRO A 166 -32.02 5.69 -7.59
CA PRO A 166 -32.79 6.72 -8.28
C PRO A 166 -33.28 7.85 -7.37
N ASP A 167 -33.72 7.52 -6.15
CA ASP A 167 -34.18 8.54 -5.18
C ASP A 167 -33.01 9.40 -4.70
N ILE A 168 -31.85 8.82 -4.46
CA ILE A 168 -30.63 9.54 -4.08
C ILE A 168 -30.24 10.52 -5.21
N PHE A 169 -30.24 10.05 -6.46
CA PHE A 169 -29.96 10.92 -7.61
C PHE A 169 -30.95 12.07 -7.76
N SER A 170 -32.23 11.84 -7.46
CA SER A 170 -33.24 12.92 -7.53
C SER A 170 -33.07 13.98 -6.46
N GLU A 171 -32.53 13.62 -5.29
CA GLU A 171 -32.31 14.53 -4.15
C GLU A 171 -31.01 15.34 -4.26
N VAL A 172 -29.90 14.69 -4.58
CA VAL A 172 -28.56 15.30 -4.48
C VAL A 172 -27.86 15.48 -5.83
N GLY A 173 -28.45 14.97 -6.90
CA GLY A 173 -27.89 15.03 -8.24
C GLY A 173 -26.64 14.16 -8.41
N GLU A 174 -26.07 14.14 -9.62
CA GLU A 174 -24.87 13.32 -9.94
C GLU A 174 -23.63 13.78 -9.16
N SER A 175 -23.48 15.08 -8.93
CA SER A 175 -22.35 15.65 -8.19
C SER A 175 -22.35 15.31 -6.70
N GLY A 176 -23.53 15.10 -6.11
CA GLY A 176 -23.66 14.70 -4.70
C GLY A 176 -23.61 13.20 -4.50
N PHE A 177 -23.83 12.41 -5.57
CA PHE A 177 -23.67 10.95 -5.52
C PHE A 177 -22.22 10.48 -5.62
N ARG A 178 -21.35 11.24 -6.31
CA ARG A 178 -19.91 10.97 -6.48
C ARG A 178 -19.12 11.50 -5.30
#